data_3ddb7fe5beb246a226ac2f014a3d2eaf
#
_entry.id   3ddb7fe5beb246a226ac2f014a3d2eaf
#
_cell.length_a   1.000
_cell.length_b   1.000
_cell.length_c   1.000
_cell.angle_alpha   90.00
_cell.angle_beta   90.00
_cell.angle_gamma   90.00
#
_symmetry.space_group_name_H-M   'P 1'
#
loop_
_entity.id
_entity.type
_entity.pdbx_description
1 polymer ?
#
loop_
_entity_poly.entity_id
_entity_poly.type
_entity_poly.pdbx_seq_one_letter_code
_entity_poly.pdbx_strand_id
1 'polypeptide(L)'
;RRDVLADYTGLPQAMLENAEKLEQLRLLAAGVCIRAYVVEPTGPGVDTPECLEQVRALMSGKTPAPRTTLNDIRLVITDVDGVLTDGGIYYDATGECLKRFHVRDGMGMRLLEENGVRVAVLSGRDSPTLRKRVADLGITLCQFGVKDKLTACNQLMAEAGVSAANTACIGDDCIDLPAFAACALSFAVADAPVYVKAAATHVL
;
A
#
# COMPACT_ATOMS: atom_id res chain seq x y z
N ARG A 1 -32.83 17.21 14.11
CA ARG A 1 -33.84 17.66 15.08
C ARG A 1 -33.77 16.74 16.29
N ARG A 2 -34.05 17.27 17.50
CA ARG A 2 -33.94 16.55 18.77
C ARG A 2 -34.97 15.41 18.88
N ASP A 3 -36.16 15.65 18.35
CA ASP A 3 -37.24 14.67 18.23
C ASP A 3 -36.84 13.45 17.40
N VAL A 4 -36.27 13.67 16.23
CA VAL A 4 -35.78 12.58 15.34
C VAL A 4 -34.70 11.74 16.00
N LEU A 5 -33.78 12.36 16.77
CA LEU A 5 -32.73 11.64 17.48
C LEU A 5 -33.29 10.84 18.67
N ALA A 6 -34.33 11.35 19.35
CA ALA A 6 -34.98 10.62 20.42
C ALA A 6 -35.66 9.33 19.94
N ASP A 7 -36.22 9.36 18.73
CA ASP A 7 -36.93 8.22 18.13
C ASP A 7 -36.02 7.25 17.39
N TYR A 8 -34.73 7.62 17.18
CA TYR A 8 -33.78 6.84 16.36
C TYR A 8 -33.63 5.39 16.83
N THR A 9 -33.53 5.16 18.15
CA THR A 9 -33.36 3.83 18.72
C THR A 9 -34.58 2.94 18.58
N GLY A 10 -35.75 3.53 18.36
CA GLY A 10 -37.00 2.81 18.09
C GLY A 10 -37.18 2.41 16.60
N LEU A 11 -36.39 2.96 15.70
CA LEU A 11 -36.46 2.62 14.29
C LEU A 11 -35.85 1.26 14.00
N PRO A 12 -36.50 0.44 13.12
CA PRO A 12 -35.92 -0.84 12.70
C PRO A 12 -34.64 -0.62 11.90
N GLN A 13 -33.68 -1.49 12.08
CA GLN A 13 -32.46 -1.48 11.27
C GLN A 13 -32.77 -1.67 9.79
N ALA A 14 -32.21 -0.80 8.95
CA ALA A 14 -32.38 -0.88 7.51
C ALA A 14 -31.41 -1.86 6.88
N MET A 15 -31.81 -2.51 5.78
CA MET A 15 -30.95 -3.42 5.03
C MET A 15 -29.67 -2.73 4.55
N LEU A 16 -29.79 -1.50 4.03
CA LEU A 16 -28.66 -0.69 3.58
C LEU A 16 -27.72 -0.31 4.73
N GLU A 17 -28.27 0.02 5.90
CA GLU A 17 -27.46 0.30 7.09
C GLU A 17 -26.58 -0.92 7.47
N ASN A 18 -27.15 -2.11 7.41
CA ASN A 18 -26.43 -3.34 7.71
C ASN A 18 -25.34 -3.67 6.68
N ALA A 19 -25.58 -3.35 5.41
CA ALA A 19 -24.64 -3.56 4.32
C ALA A 19 -23.46 -2.55 4.36
N GLU A 20 -23.79 -1.26 4.51
CA GLU A 20 -22.84 -0.16 4.40
C GLU A 20 -22.21 0.25 5.74
N LYS A 21 -22.75 -0.25 6.88
CA LYS A 21 -22.36 0.13 8.25
C LYS A 21 -22.46 1.64 8.52
N LEU A 22 -23.47 2.29 7.93
CA LEU A 22 -23.71 3.72 8.04
C LEU A 22 -25.08 3.97 8.71
N GLU A 23 -25.07 4.46 9.94
CA GLU A 23 -26.25 4.62 10.79
C GLU A 23 -27.27 5.61 10.22
N GLN A 24 -26.83 6.63 9.47
CA GLN A 24 -27.71 7.59 8.82
C GLN A 24 -28.65 6.96 7.79
N LEU A 25 -28.32 5.79 7.25
CA LEU A 25 -29.17 5.07 6.31
C LEU A 25 -30.46 4.56 6.94
N ARG A 26 -30.49 4.35 8.26
CA ARG A 26 -31.71 4.02 9.02
C ARG A 26 -32.72 5.16 8.94
N LEU A 27 -32.27 6.40 9.11
CA LEU A 27 -33.10 7.59 9.02
C LEU A 27 -33.66 7.77 7.61
N LEU A 28 -32.83 7.58 6.57
CA LEU A 28 -33.27 7.67 5.19
C LEU A 28 -34.31 6.59 4.86
N ALA A 29 -34.08 5.35 5.32
CA ALA A 29 -35.05 4.26 5.16
C ALA A 29 -36.39 4.52 5.87
N ALA A 30 -36.36 5.24 6.98
CA ALA A 30 -37.55 5.68 7.70
C ALA A 30 -38.21 6.95 7.08
N GLY A 31 -37.76 7.42 5.92
CA GLY A 31 -38.31 8.58 5.23
C GLY A 31 -37.90 9.94 5.84
N VAL A 32 -36.93 9.95 6.74
CA VAL A 32 -36.42 11.19 7.35
C VAL A 32 -35.55 11.93 6.33
N CYS A 33 -35.87 13.18 6.04
CA CYS A 33 -35.07 14.02 5.15
C CYS A 33 -33.79 14.46 5.86
N ILE A 34 -32.65 14.10 5.29
CA ILE A 34 -31.31 14.55 5.73
C ILE A 34 -30.85 15.68 4.81
N ARG A 35 -30.59 16.86 5.41
CA ARG A 35 -30.08 18.01 4.67
C ARG A 35 -28.54 18.04 4.84
N ALA A 36 -27.81 17.98 3.72
CA ALA A 36 -26.36 18.08 3.70
C ALA A 36 -25.93 19.53 3.40
N TYR A 37 -24.86 19.96 4.04
CA TYR A 37 -24.21 21.23 3.79
C TYR A 37 -22.74 20.99 3.51
N VAL A 38 -22.20 21.69 2.53
CA VAL A 38 -20.76 21.73 2.30
C VAL A 38 -20.17 22.70 3.33
N VAL A 39 -19.22 22.23 4.09
CA VAL A 39 -18.48 23.01 5.10
C VAL A 39 -16.99 22.89 4.84
N GLU A 40 -16.21 23.80 5.42
CA GLU A 40 -14.75 23.65 5.44
C GLU A 40 -14.36 22.31 6.09
N PRO A 41 -13.27 21.67 5.62
CA PRO A 41 -12.84 20.40 6.16
C PRO A 41 -12.65 20.48 7.67
N THR A 42 -13.30 19.61 8.40
CA THR A 42 -13.08 19.43 9.84
C THR A 42 -11.88 18.50 10.04
N GLY A 43 -11.27 18.52 11.23
CA GLY A 43 -10.19 17.60 11.56
C GLY A 43 -10.58 16.12 11.39
N PRO A 44 -9.61 15.20 11.40
CA PRO A 44 -9.87 13.77 11.22
C PRO A 44 -10.74 13.20 12.33
N GLY A 45 -11.62 12.26 11.99
CA GLY A 45 -12.32 11.42 12.94
C GLY A 45 -11.32 10.51 13.70
N VAL A 46 -11.74 9.98 14.85
CA VAL A 46 -10.90 9.07 15.66
C VAL A 46 -11.51 7.68 15.61
N ASP A 47 -11.13 6.92 14.59
CA ASP A 47 -11.61 5.54 14.38
C ASP A 47 -10.49 4.50 14.60
N THR A 48 -9.24 4.92 14.58
CA THR A 48 -8.07 4.05 14.81
C THR A 48 -7.09 4.68 15.80
N PRO A 49 -6.16 3.89 16.39
CA PRO A 49 -5.09 4.43 17.23
C PRO A 49 -4.27 5.52 16.54
N GLU A 50 -4.02 5.39 15.23
CA GLU A 50 -3.27 6.35 14.42
C GLU A 50 -4.03 7.68 14.28
N CYS A 51 -5.37 7.62 14.09
CA CYS A 51 -6.23 8.81 14.09
C CYS A 51 -6.19 9.53 15.45
N LEU A 52 -6.17 8.77 16.54
CA LEU A 52 -6.06 9.33 17.90
C LEU A 52 -4.73 10.10 18.08
N GLU A 53 -3.60 9.53 17.64
CA GLU A 53 -2.31 10.21 17.71
C GLU A 53 -2.28 11.49 16.87
N GLN A 54 -2.91 11.48 15.70
CA GLN A 54 -3.04 12.68 14.86
C GLN A 54 -3.85 13.78 15.55
N VAL A 55 -5.00 13.43 16.15
CA VAL A 55 -5.82 14.41 16.88
C VAL A 55 -5.07 14.94 18.09
N ARG A 56 -4.34 14.08 18.83
CA ARG A 56 -3.46 14.52 19.92
C ARG A 56 -2.38 15.48 19.45
N ALA A 57 -1.75 15.23 18.32
CA ALA A 57 -0.76 16.11 17.73
C ALA A 57 -1.37 17.47 17.36
N LEU A 58 -2.53 17.48 16.72
CA LEU A 58 -3.28 18.70 16.39
C LEU A 58 -3.64 19.50 17.64
N MET A 59 -4.19 18.85 18.68
CA MET A 59 -4.56 19.50 19.92
C MET A 59 -3.36 20.04 20.73
N SER A 60 -2.18 19.45 20.55
CA SER A 60 -0.94 19.93 21.16
C SER A 60 -0.23 21.03 20.35
N GLY A 61 -0.86 21.54 19.29
CA GLY A 61 -0.30 22.58 18.41
C GLY A 61 0.85 22.08 17.53
N LYS A 62 1.07 20.77 17.46
CA LYS A 62 2.01 20.15 16.52
C LYS A 62 1.25 19.89 15.22
N THR A 63 1.71 20.49 14.14
CA THR A 63 1.22 20.13 12.80
C THR A 63 1.54 18.66 12.56
N PRO A 64 0.55 17.76 12.34
CA PRO A 64 0.87 16.38 11.96
C PRO A 64 1.71 16.43 10.70
N ALA A 65 2.70 15.55 10.61
CA ALA A 65 3.43 15.39 9.36
C ALA A 65 2.43 15.10 8.23
N PRO A 66 2.57 15.76 7.06
CA PRO A 66 1.69 15.51 5.93
C PRO A 66 1.72 14.00 5.62
N ARG A 67 0.54 13.39 5.48
CA ARG A 67 0.45 11.99 5.05
C ARG A 67 0.95 11.90 3.63
N THR A 68 1.93 11.05 3.40
CA THR A 68 2.33 10.70 2.03
C THR A 68 1.15 10.08 1.30
N THR A 69 0.82 10.63 0.16
CA THR A 69 -0.21 10.11 -0.75
C THR A 69 0.46 9.42 -1.93
N LEU A 70 -0.31 8.66 -2.72
CA LEU A 70 0.20 8.05 -3.95
C LEU A 70 0.82 9.10 -4.91
N ASN A 71 0.31 10.33 -4.92
CA ASN A 71 0.82 11.41 -5.76
C ASN A 71 2.21 11.91 -5.35
N ASP A 72 2.64 11.62 -4.13
CA ASP A 72 3.95 12.03 -3.61
C ASP A 72 5.05 11.02 -3.93
N ILE A 73 4.67 9.80 -4.39
CA ILE A 73 5.62 8.72 -4.68
C ILE A 73 6.42 9.04 -5.93
N ARG A 74 7.72 8.82 -5.84
CA ARG A 74 8.72 9.01 -6.91
C ARG A 74 9.57 7.76 -7.15
N LEU A 75 9.52 6.80 -6.22
CA LEU A 75 10.21 5.52 -6.33
C LEU A 75 9.29 4.41 -5.84
N VAL A 76 9.17 3.34 -6.63
CA VAL A 76 8.53 2.09 -6.24
C VAL A 76 9.59 1.01 -6.21
N ILE A 77 9.80 0.40 -5.06
CA ILE A 77 10.69 -0.75 -4.88
C ILE A 77 9.82 -1.99 -4.80
N THR A 78 10.03 -2.95 -5.68
CA THR A 78 9.24 -4.18 -5.73
C THR A 78 10.10 -5.41 -5.46
N ASP A 79 9.58 -6.34 -4.65
CA ASP A 79 10.07 -7.72 -4.65
C ASP A 79 9.68 -8.43 -5.96
N VAL A 80 10.12 -9.65 -6.12
CA VAL A 80 9.94 -10.44 -7.36
C VAL A 80 9.13 -11.70 -7.11
N ASP A 81 9.61 -12.57 -6.26
CA ASP A 81 9.01 -13.89 -6.05
C ASP A 81 7.77 -13.75 -5.15
N GLY A 82 6.58 -14.05 -5.70
CA GLY A 82 5.31 -13.80 -5.03
C GLY A 82 4.68 -12.43 -5.33
N VAL A 83 5.45 -11.49 -5.91
CA VAL A 83 4.94 -10.16 -6.32
C VAL A 83 4.83 -10.05 -7.83
N LEU A 84 5.93 -10.18 -8.55
CA LEU A 84 5.99 -10.16 -10.03
C LEU A 84 5.86 -11.54 -10.65
N THR A 85 5.90 -12.58 -9.82
CA THR A 85 5.65 -13.99 -10.16
C THR A 85 4.55 -14.53 -9.25
N ASP A 86 4.09 -15.71 -9.54
CA ASP A 86 3.15 -16.47 -8.71
C ASP A 86 3.81 -17.19 -7.51
N GLY A 87 5.07 -16.85 -7.18
CA GLY A 87 5.84 -17.50 -6.12
C GLY A 87 6.34 -18.90 -6.46
N GLY A 88 5.93 -19.47 -7.60
CA GLY A 88 6.37 -20.79 -8.07
C GLY A 88 7.83 -20.76 -8.50
N ILE A 89 8.60 -21.77 -8.08
CA ILE A 89 10.00 -21.93 -8.42
C ILE A 89 10.16 -23.22 -9.24
N TYR A 90 10.65 -23.09 -10.46
CA TYR A 90 10.90 -24.22 -11.37
C TYR A 90 12.36 -24.60 -11.35
N TYR A 91 12.64 -25.84 -10.96
CA TYR A 91 14.00 -26.39 -10.84
C TYR A 91 14.23 -27.53 -11.81
N ASP A 92 15.43 -27.56 -12.36
CA ASP A 92 16.01 -28.73 -13.02
C ASP A 92 17.28 -29.20 -12.28
N ALA A 93 18.04 -30.11 -12.87
CA ALA A 93 19.26 -30.65 -12.27
C ALA A 93 20.38 -29.58 -12.09
N THR A 94 20.28 -28.44 -12.74
CA THR A 94 21.25 -27.34 -12.68
C THR A 94 20.82 -26.22 -11.74
N GLY A 95 19.58 -26.24 -11.24
CA GLY A 95 19.03 -25.25 -10.32
C GLY A 95 17.75 -24.58 -10.82
N GLU A 96 17.49 -23.33 -10.42
CA GLU A 96 16.35 -22.56 -10.88
C GLU A 96 16.45 -22.27 -12.39
N CYS A 97 15.51 -22.80 -13.18
CA CYS A 97 15.58 -22.75 -14.64
C CYS A 97 14.53 -21.83 -15.28
N LEU A 98 13.41 -21.54 -14.62
CA LEU A 98 12.32 -20.77 -15.20
C LEU A 98 11.62 -19.91 -14.14
N LYS A 99 11.19 -18.69 -14.55
CA LYS A 99 10.24 -17.84 -13.82
C LYS A 99 9.12 -17.41 -14.75
N ARG A 100 7.90 -17.40 -14.22
CA ARG A 100 6.73 -16.91 -14.93
C ARG A 100 6.41 -15.48 -14.49
N PHE A 101 6.54 -14.53 -15.42
CA PHE A 101 6.19 -13.13 -15.22
C PHE A 101 4.88 -12.79 -15.93
N HIS A 102 4.18 -11.78 -15.42
CA HIS A 102 2.98 -11.28 -16.05
C HIS A 102 3.28 -10.07 -16.95
N VAL A 103 2.65 -10.03 -18.13
CA VAL A 103 2.88 -8.97 -19.13
C VAL A 103 2.41 -7.59 -18.63
N ARG A 104 1.28 -7.57 -17.89
CA ARG A 104 0.70 -6.31 -17.37
C ARG A 104 1.59 -5.63 -16.35
N ASP A 105 2.32 -6.38 -15.52
CA ASP A 105 3.25 -5.81 -14.54
C ASP A 105 4.37 -5.05 -15.25
N GLY A 106 4.94 -5.63 -16.32
CA GLY A 106 5.94 -4.95 -17.13
C GLY A 106 5.40 -3.68 -17.79
N MET A 107 4.14 -3.68 -18.24
CA MET A 107 3.49 -2.48 -18.74
C MET A 107 3.27 -1.44 -17.66
N GLY A 108 2.81 -1.85 -16.47
CA GLY A 108 2.63 -0.97 -15.31
C GLY A 108 3.93 -0.27 -14.90
N MET A 109 5.04 -1.02 -14.86
CA MET A 109 6.36 -0.47 -14.55
C MET A 109 6.80 0.58 -15.58
N ARG A 110 6.59 0.33 -16.87
CA ARG A 110 6.88 1.31 -17.93
C ARG A 110 6.04 2.58 -17.78
N LEU A 111 4.75 2.43 -17.51
CA LEU A 111 3.86 3.58 -17.28
C LEU A 111 4.29 4.41 -16.07
N LEU A 112 4.77 3.79 -14.99
CA LEU A 112 5.34 4.49 -13.85
C LEU A 112 6.56 5.33 -14.28
N GLU A 113 7.53 4.72 -14.97
CA GLU A 113 8.75 5.39 -15.45
C GLU A 113 8.41 6.55 -16.42
N GLU A 114 7.50 6.36 -17.34
CA GLU A 114 7.03 7.38 -18.28
C GLU A 114 6.37 8.58 -17.58
N ASN A 115 5.80 8.35 -16.39
CA ASN A 115 5.18 9.39 -15.56
C ASN A 115 6.11 9.91 -14.44
N GLY A 116 7.40 9.62 -14.50
CA GLY A 116 8.41 10.17 -13.59
C GLY A 116 8.48 9.47 -12.23
N VAL A 117 7.88 8.28 -12.10
CA VAL A 117 8.02 7.41 -10.92
C VAL A 117 9.01 6.31 -11.26
N ARG A 118 10.17 6.33 -10.64
CA ARG A 118 11.23 5.33 -10.87
C ARG A 118 10.80 3.97 -10.31
N VAL A 119 11.25 2.91 -10.94
CA VAL A 119 11.02 1.54 -10.49
C VAL A 119 12.35 0.88 -10.11
N ALA A 120 12.40 0.25 -8.96
CA ALA A 120 13.53 -0.54 -8.50
C ALA A 120 13.10 -1.98 -8.18
N VAL A 121 13.99 -2.93 -8.45
CA VAL A 121 13.78 -4.35 -8.13
C VAL A 121 14.71 -4.76 -6.99
N LEU A 122 14.13 -5.36 -5.94
CA LEU A 122 14.82 -5.81 -4.74
C LEU A 122 14.47 -7.26 -4.46
N SER A 123 15.32 -8.21 -4.86
CA SER A 123 15.06 -9.64 -4.72
C SER A 123 16.03 -10.35 -3.78
N GLY A 124 15.50 -11.22 -2.93
CA GLY A 124 16.28 -12.16 -2.13
C GLY A 124 16.96 -13.26 -2.95
N ARG A 125 16.53 -13.46 -4.18
CA ARG A 125 17.09 -14.41 -5.14
C ARG A 125 17.86 -13.72 -6.24
N ASP A 126 18.76 -14.49 -6.85
CA ASP A 126 19.51 -14.07 -8.02
C ASP A 126 19.50 -15.22 -9.03
N SER A 127 18.91 -14.98 -10.19
CA SER A 127 18.88 -15.96 -11.27
C SER A 127 19.05 -15.29 -12.63
N PRO A 128 19.61 -16.02 -13.63
CA PRO A 128 19.75 -15.49 -14.99
C PRO A 128 18.42 -15.04 -15.61
N THR A 129 17.33 -15.77 -15.34
CA THR A 129 15.99 -15.45 -15.84
C THR A 129 15.46 -14.13 -15.25
N LEU A 130 15.68 -13.88 -13.95
CA LEU A 130 15.34 -12.62 -13.31
C LEU A 130 16.14 -11.46 -13.89
N ARG A 131 17.47 -11.60 -13.96
CA ARG A 131 18.36 -10.57 -14.54
C ARG A 131 17.95 -10.22 -15.97
N LYS A 132 17.65 -11.24 -16.78
CA LYS A 132 17.18 -11.04 -18.15
C LYS A 132 15.87 -10.25 -18.22
N ARG A 133 14.89 -10.60 -17.37
CA ARG A 133 13.60 -9.90 -17.32
C ARG A 133 13.74 -8.44 -16.91
N VAL A 134 14.53 -8.15 -15.90
CA VAL A 134 14.79 -6.79 -15.40
C VAL A 134 15.46 -5.95 -16.49
N ALA A 135 16.45 -6.52 -17.19
CA ALA A 135 17.13 -5.87 -18.32
C ALA A 135 16.17 -5.59 -19.48
N ASP A 136 15.30 -6.54 -19.84
CA ASP A 136 14.30 -6.37 -20.92
C ASP A 136 13.27 -5.28 -20.62
N LEU A 137 13.01 -5.01 -19.34
CA LEU A 137 12.16 -3.90 -18.90
C LEU A 137 12.89 -2.57 -18.86
N GLY A 138 14.23 -2.56 -18.99
CA GLY A 138 15.05 -1.35 -18.92
C GLY A 138 15.25 -0.83 -17.49
N ILE A 139 14.94 -1.64 -16.46
CA ILE A 139 15.09 -1.25 -15.06
C ILE A 139 16.58 -1.31 -14.70
N THR A 140 17.14 -0.18 -14.29
CA THR A 140 18.56 -0.05 -13.90
C THR A 140 18.79 -0.14 -12.40
N LEU A 141 17.80 0.27 -11.61
CA LEU A 141 17.84 0.18 -10.14
C LEU A 141 17.46 -1.23 -9.70
N CYS A 142 18.45 -2.06 -9.38
CA CYS A 142 18.15 -3.43 -8.98
C CYS A 142 19.24 -4.01 -8.06
N GLN A 143 18.79 -4.79 -7.08
CA GLN A 143 19.64 -5.58 -6.20
C GLN A 143 19.10 -7.01 -6.11
N PHE A 144 19.95 -7.99 -6.34
CA PHE A 144 19.64 -9.42 -6.36
C PHE A 144 20.44 -10.19 -5.32
N GLY A 145 19.90 -11.31 -4.84
CA GLY A 145 20.55 -12.15 -3.83
C GLY A 145 20.67 -11.49 -2.45
N VAL A 146 19.77 -10.53 -2.17
CA VAL A 146 19.83 -9.70 -0.97
C VAL A 146 19.28 -10.45 0.23
N LYS A 147 20.04 -10.46 1.33
CA LYS A 147 19.60 -11.02 2.63
C LYS A 147 19.07 -9.93 3.58
N ASP A 148 19.63 -8.74 3.52
CA ASP A 148 19.21 -7.59 4.32
C ASP A 148 18.49 -6.59 3.43
N LYS A 149 17.16 -6.75 3.34
CA LYS A 149 16.30 -5.87 2.51
C LYS A 149 16.22 -4.44 3.03
N LEU A 150 16.46 -4.19 4.34
CA LEU A 150 16.49 -2.83 4.87
C LEU A 150 17.67 -2.04 4.32
N THR A 151 18.85 -2.59 4.44
CA THR A 151 20.07 -1.94 3.92
C THR A 151 19.99 -1.74 2.41
N ALA A 152 19.55 -2.74 1.67
CA ALA A 152 19.41 -2.67 0.22
C ALA A 152 18.33 -1.66 -0.23
N CYS A 153 17.21 -1.58 0.46
CA CYS A 153 16.17 -0.60 0.23
C CYS A 153 16.71 0.84 0.39
N ASN A 154 17.45 1.11 1.47
CA ASN A 154 18.08 2.40 1.70
C ASN A 154 19.11 2.76 0.62
N GLN A 155 19.89 1.77 0.15
CA GLN A 155 20.84 1.97 -0.96
C GLN A 155 20.12 2.33 -2.26
N LEU A 156 19.04 1.63 -2.60
CA LEU A 156 18.22 1.92 -3.79
C LEU A 156 17.61 3.33 -3.72
N MET A 157 17.11 3.74 -2.56
CA MET A 157 16.62 5.12 -2.35
C MET A 157 17.73 6.15 -2.55
N ALA A 158 18.92 5.92 -2.02
CA ALA A 158 20.08 6.81 -2.17
C ALA A 158 20.53 6.89 -3.64
N GLU A 159 20.63 5.77 -4.35
CA GLU A 159 20.97 5.70 -5.77
C GLU A 159 19.92 6.37 -6.64
N ALA A 160 18.65 6.23 -6.28
CA ALA A 160 17.55 6.94 -6.94
C ALA A 160 17.53 8.44 -6.63
N GLY A 161 18.19 8.92 -5.57
CA GLY A 161 18.06 10.29 -5.09
C GLY A 161 16.66 10.61 -4.55
N VAL A 162 15.94 9.59 -4.04
CA VAL A 162 14.56 9.70 -3.56
C VAL A 162 14.53 9.41 -2.05
N SER A 163 13.81 10.25 -1.29
CA SER A 163 13.67 10.07 0.15
C SER A 163 12.68 8.95 0.50
N ALA A 164 12.79 8.42 1.71
CA ALA A 164 11.83 7.47 2.27
C ALA A 164 10.38 8.00 2.20
N ALA A 165 10.18 9.30 2.40
CA ALA A 165 8.86 9.95 2.32
C ALA A 165 8.22 9.90 0.93
N ASN A 166 9.00 9.67 -0.13
CA ASN A 166 8.53 9.60 -1.51
C ASN A 166 8.73 8.21 -2.11
N THR A 167 8.95 7.19 -1.27
CA THR A 167 9.19 5.81 -1.70
C THR A 167 8.05 4.90 -1.23
N ALA A 168 7.63 4.02 -2.13
CA ALA A 168 6.73 2.92 -1.86
C ALA A 168 7.44 1.58 -2.04
N CYS A 169 7.05 0.58 -1.24
CA CYS A 169 7.58 -0.79 -1.34
C CYS A 169 6.43 -1.78 -1.56
N ILE A 170 6.65 -2.80 -2.41
CA ILE A 170 5.71 -3.91 -2.65
C ILE A 170 6.40 -5.21 -2.25
N GLY A 171 5.71 -6.05 -1.49
CA GLY A 171 6.24 -7.34 -1.03
C GLY A 171 5.14 -8.33 -0.69
N ASP A 172 5.54 -9.58 -0.41
CA ASP A 172 4.62 -10.68 -0.11
C ASP A 172 4.99 -11.46 1.15
N ASP A 173 6.23 -11.38 1.65
CA ASP A 173 6.71 -12.25 2.73
C ASP A 173 7.36 -11.46 3.88
N CYS A 174 7.68 -12.17 4.94
CA CYS A 174 8.29 -11.63 6.17
C CYS A 174 9.63 -10.91 5.91
N ILE A 175 10.37 -11.32 4.89
CA ILE A 175 11.63 -10.70 4.52
C ILE A 175 11.47 -9.27 3.97
N ASP A 176 10.24 -8.87 3.58
CA ASP A 176 9.92 -7.54 3.08
C ASP A 176 9.58 -6.55 4.19
N LEU A 177 9.22 -7.02 5.38
CA LEU A 177 8.79 -6.17 6.48
C LEU A 177 9.79 -5.06 6.86
N PRO A 178 11.12 -5.31 6.85
CA PRO A 178 12.09 -4.25 7.08
C PRO A 178 12.08 -3.16 5.99
N ALA A 179 11.84 -3.53 4.72
CA ALA A 179 11.70 -2.58 3.62
C ALA A 179 10.37 -1.81 3.72
N PHE A 180 9.27 -2.46 4.15
CA PHE A 180 7.99 -1.78 4.44
C PHE A 180 8.17 -0.69 5.48
N ALA A 181 8.89 -0.98 6.58
CA ALA A 181 9.14 0.00 7.64
C ALA A 181 10.04 1.17 7.20
N ALA A 182 10.84 0.99 6.15
CA ALA A 182 11.74 2.02 5.63
C ALA A 182 11.06 2.97 4.64
N CYS A 183 9.89 2.63 4.09
CA CYS A 183 9.19 3.38 3.07
C CYS A 183 7.96 4.09 3.62
N ALA A 184 7.55 5.19 2.99
CA ALA A 184 6.35 5.93 3.40
C ALA A 184 5.06 5.15 3.14
N LEU A 185 5.01 4.38 2.04
CA LEU A 185 3.92 3.48 1.71
C LEU A 185 4.44 2.08 1.49
N SER A 186 3.67 1.09 1.93
CA SER A 186 3.95 -0.32 1.71
C SER A 186 2.71 -1.04 1.22
N PHE A 187 2.90 -1.94 0.27
CA PHE A 187 1.83 -2.70 -0.37
C PHE A 187 2.10 -4.19 -0.23
N ALA A 188 1.17 -4.90 0.38
CA ALA A 188 1.18 -6.36 0.38
C ALA A 188 0.29 -6.87 -0.76
N VAL A 189 0.74 -7.91 -1.47
CA VAL A 189 -0.11 -8.58 -2.47
C VAL A 189 -1.28 -9.32 -1.80
N ALA A 190 -2.37 -9.54 -2.56
CA ALA A 190 -3.62 -10.08 -2.02
C ALA A 190 -3.48 -11.48 -1.39
N ASP A 191 -2.56 -12.29 -1.86
CA ASP A 191 -2.28 -13.65 -1.37
C ASP A 191 -1.16 -13.72 -0.32
N ALA A 192 -0.56 -12.58 0.04
CA ALA A 192 0.42 -12.51 1.13
C ALA A 192 -0.16 -13.02 2.47
N PRO A 193 0.66 -13.57 3.37
CA PRO A 193 0.25 -13.97 4.70
C PRO A 193 -0.40 -12.83 5.49
N VAL A 194 -1.32 -13.18 6.41
CA VAL A 194 -2.08 -12.20 7.20
C VAL A 194 -1.18 -11.22 7.94
N TYR A 195 -0.07 -11.68 8.51
CA TYR A 195 0.85 -10.82 9.24
C TYR A 195 1.60 -9.81 8.34
N VAL A 196 1.86 -10.16 7.09
CA VAL A 196 2.45 -9.26 6.09
C VAL A 196 1.43 -8.19 5.68
N LYS A 197 0.19 -8.61 5.39
CA LYS A 197 -0.91 -7.69 5.09
C LYS A 197 -1.20 -6.73 6.25
N ALA A 198 -1.12 -7.20 7.49
CA ALA A 198 -1.32 -6.35 8.67
C ALA A 198 -0.20 -5.32 8.88
N ALA A 199 1.01 -5.58 8.38
CA ALA A 199 2.15 -4.66 8.46
C ALA A 199 2.21 -3.66 7.29
N ALA A 200 1.52 -3.93 6.20
CA ALA A 200 1.47 -3.05 5.03
C ALA A 200 0.48 -1.89 5.24
N THR A 201 0.75 -0.75 4.61
CA THR A 201 -0.19 0.38 4.60
C THR A 201 -1.40 0.10 3.69
N HIS A 202 -1.22 -0.76 2.68
CA HIS A 202 -2.25 -1.14 1.71
C HIS A 202 -2.13 -2.63 1.35
N VAL A 203 -3.25 -3.21 0.94
CA VAL A 203 -3.31 -4.56 0.34
C VAL A 203 -3.84 -4.40 -1.09
N LEU A 204 -3.15 -5.05 -2.05
CA LEU A 204 -3.49 -5.01 -3.47
C LEU A 204 -4.52 -6.08 -3.83
#